data_e525d44f66063a17f5e6a4a015b5e66a
#
_entry.id   e525d44f66063a17f5e6a4a015b5e66a
#
_cell.length_a   1.000
_cell.length_b   1.000
_cell.length_c   1.000
_cell.angle_alpha   90.00
_cell.angle_beta   90.00
_cell.angle_gamma   90.00
#
_symmetry.space_group_name_H-M   'P 1'
#
loop_
_entity.id
_entity.type
_entity.pdbx_description
1 polymer ?
#
loop_
_entity_poly.entity_id
_entity_poly.type
_entity_poly.pdbx_seq_one_letter_code
_entity_poly.pdbx_strand_id
1 'polypeptide(L)'
;MFKLIKYLKKSALSIVIIVCLLVIQAVCDLSLPEYTSNIVNVGIQQGGVENSVPSVIRESELNKITLFMDKSSKDKVLDNYTLLNKKDYVKYKDKYPGLKDESLYELNTKDKDTIDDLNVIFGKAILIVSGLEGDTFLPSNDEFTSFTYKL
;
A
#
# COMPACT_ATOMS: atom_id res chain seq x y z
N MET A 1 -20.90 50.62 21.53
CA MET A 1 -20.51 49.39 20.78
C MET A 1 -19.91 49.69 19.40
N PHE A 2 -20.36 50.69 18.65
CA PHE A 2 -19.86 51.00 17.30
C PHE A 2 -18.40 51.47 17.21
N LYS A 3 -17.80 52.04 18.25
CA LYS A 3 -16.39 52.42 18.26
C LYS A 3 -15.43 51.22 18.21
N LEU A 4 -15.76 50.10 18.81
CA LEU A 4 -14.98 48.88 18.79
C LEU A 4 -14.89 48.28 17.39
N ILE A 5 -15.98 48.31 16.62
CA ILE A 5 -16.03 47.80 15.22
C ILE A 5 -15.10 48.56 14.30
N LYS A 6 -14.93 49.89 14.55
CA LYS A 6 -14.01 50.72 13.76
C LYS A 6 -12.54 50.35 13.98
N TYR A 7 -12.16 49.92 15.19
CA TYR A 7 -10.81 49.44 15.48
C TYR A 7 -10.56 48.02 14.91
N LEU A 8 -11.60 47.15 14.89
CA LEU A 8 -11.52 45.85 14.24
C LEU A 8 -11.24 45.96 12.75
N LYS A 9 -11.78 46.94 12.04
CA LYS A 9 -11.50 47.15 10.62
C LYS A 9 -10.03 47.37 10.33
N LYS A 10 -9.31 48.06 11.23
CA LYS A 10 -7.86 48.32 11.09
C LYS A 10 -7.01 47.07 11.24
N SER A 11 -7.51 46.09 11.98
CA SER A 11 -6.84 44.78 12.22
C SER A 11 -7.54 43.60 11.50
N ALA A 12 -8.44 43.88 10.53
CA ALA A 12 -9.20 42.87 9.84
C ALA A 12 -8.30 41.82 9.17
N LEU A 13 -7.17 42.20 8.58
CA LEU A 13 -6.20 41.28 8.00
C LEU A 13 -5.60 40.34 9.02
N SER A 14 -5.26 40.81 10.20
CA SER A 14 -4.74 39.98 11.30
C SER A 14 -5.79 38.99 11.80
N ILE A 15 -7.05 39.41 11.88
CA ILE A 15 -8.16 38.53 12.28
C ILE A 15 -8.34 37.40 11.24
N VAL A 16 -8.30 37.71 9.95
CA VAL A 16 -8.40 36.71 8.90
C VAL A 16 -7.25 35.70 8.99
N ILE A 17 -6.03 36.18 9.21
CA ILE A 17 -4.85 35.29 9.37
C ILE A 17 -5.03 34.37 10.58
N ILE A 18 -5.49 34.90 11.71
CA ILE A 18 -5.74 34.12 12.93
C ILE A 18 -6.79 33.04 12.65
N VAL A 19 -7.90 33.38 12.00
CA VAL A 19 -8.95 32.41 11.66
C VAL A 19 -8.42 31.32 10.73
N CYS A 20 -7.63 31.68 9.71
CA CYS A 20 -6.99 30.70 8.84
C CYS A 20 -6.07 29.75 9.63
N LEU A 21 -5.25 30.29 10.54
CA LEU A 21 -4.38 29.46 11.36
C LEU A 21 -5.16 28.51 12.29
N LEU A 22 -6.26 29.00 12.87
CA LEU A 22 -7.13 28.16 13.70
C LEU A 22 -7.78 27.01 12.90
N VAL A 23 -8.17 27.28 11.66
CA VAL A 23 -8.71 26.21 10.78
C VAL A 23 -7.64 25.18 10.46
N ILE A 24 -6.43 25.62 10.12
CA ILE A 24 -5.29 24.71 9.85
C ILE A 24 -4.99 23.89 11.10
N GLN A 25 -4.94 24.51 12.27
CA GLN A 25 -4.72 23.81 13.53
C GLN A 25 -5.79 22.75 13.77
N ALA A 26 -7.06 23.10 13.61
CA ALA A 26 -8.17 22.16 13.81
C ALA A 26 -8.08 20.95 12.88
N VAL A 27 -7.70 21.15 11.61
CA VAL A 27 -7.49 20.05 10.66
C VAL A 27 -6.32 19.16 11.10
N CYS A 28 -5.21 19.76 11.54
CA CYS A 28 -4.07 19.00 12.04
C CYS A 28 -4.44 18.18 13.28
N ASP A 29 -5.15 18.76 14.23
CA ASP A 29 -5.55 18.10 15.47
C ASP A 29 -6.50 16.93 15.20
N LEU A 30 -7.41 17.05 14.24
CA LEU A 30 -8.30 15.97 13.82
C LEU A 30 -7.57 14.84 13.05
N SER A 31 -6.48 15.16 12.35
CA SER A 31 -5.71 14.18 11.61
C SER A 31 -4.74 13.37 12.48
N LEU A 32 -4.34 13.88 13.65
CA LEU A 32 -3.40 13.21 14.55
C LEU A 32 -3.85 11.79 14.99
N PRO A 33 -5.12 11.56 15.41
CA PRO A 33 -5.60 10.23 15.79
C PRO A 33 -5.53 9.24 14.63
N GLU A 34 -5.82 9.68 13.39
CA GLU A 34 -5.76 8.84 12.21
C GLU A 34 -4.33 8.40 11.91
N TYR A 35 -3.39 9.33 11.91
CA TYR A 35 -1.96 9.00 11.72
C TYR A 35 -1.42 8.10 12.81
N THR A 36 -1.80 8.34 14.08
CA THR A 36 -1.39 7.49 15.18
C THR A 36 -1.95 6.08 15.05
N SER A 37 -3.22 5.95 14.66
CA SER A 37 -3.86 4.66 14.40
C SER A 37 -3.14 3.91 13.26
N ASN A 38 -2.82 4.60 12.18
CA ASN A 38 -2.10 4.01 11.05
C ASN A 38 -0.68 3.56 11.44
N ILE A 39 0.05 4.37 12.22
CA ILE A 39 1.38 3.97 12.73
C ILE A 39 1.29 2.70 13.58
N VAL A 40 0.30 2.60 14.45
CA VAL A 40 0.13 1.42 15.32
C VAL A 40 -0.35 0.22 14.49
N ASN A 41 -1.38 0.39 13.69
CA ASN A 41 -2.00 -0.73 12.97
C ASN A 41 -1.10 -1.23 11.83
N VAL A 42 -0.61 -0.34 10.97
CA VAL A 42 0.21 -0.72 9.82
C VAL A 42 1.67 -0.89 10.22
N GLY A 43 2.23 0.07 10.97
CA GLY A 43 3.65 0.07 11.31
C GLY A 43 4.04 -0.98 12.34
N ILE A 44 3.22 -1.19 13.38
CA ILE A 44 3.55 -2.10 14.49
C ILE A 44 2.88 -3.46 14.32
N GLN A 45 1.56 -3.48 14.12
CA GLN A 45 0.81 -4.74 14.06
C GLN A 45 1.00 -5.51 12.76
N GLN A 46 1.10 -4.80 11.63
CA GLN A 46 1.27 -5.40 10.29
C GLN A 46 2.72 -5.38 9.80
N GLY A 47 3.67 -4.97 10.63
CA GLY A 47 5.09 -4.93 10.28
C GLY A 47 5.44 -3.97 9.12
N GLY A 48 4.62 -2.93 8.92
CA GLY A 48 4.79 -1.96 7.84
C GLY A 48 4.17 -2.37 6.50
N VAL A 49 3.47 -3.51 6.45
CA VAL A 49 2.81 -3.99 5.22
C VAL A 49 1.34 -3.61 5.26
N GLU A 50 0.95 -2.65 4.45
CA GLU A 50 -0.44 -2.19 4.37
C GLU A 50 -1.33 -3.15 3.55
N ASN A 51 -0.77 -3.78 2.52
CA ASN A 51 -1.50 -4.61 1.58
C ASN A 51 -0.87 -6.00 1.44
N SER A 52 -1.69 -7.05 1.40
CA SER A 52 -1.25 -8.41 1.06
C SER A 52 -0.93 -8.56 -0.43
N VAL A 53 -1.37 -7.59 -1.25
CA VAL A 53 -1.14 -7.55 -2.70
C VAL A 53 0.24 -6.96 -2.97
N PRO A 54 1.20 -7.73 -3.51
CA PRO A 54 2.52 -7.21 -3.84
C PRO A 54 2.46 -6.29 -5.06
N SER A 55 3.17 -5.17 -5.01
CA SER A 55 3.31 -4.28 -6.16
C SER A 55 4.02 -4.95 -7.34
N VAL A 56 4.95 -5.86 -7.03
CA VAL A 56 5.67 -6.70 -7.99
C VAL A 56 5.85 -8.08 -7.40
N ILE A 57 5.61 -9.12 -8.19
CA ILE A 57 5.75 -10.51 -7.78
C ILE A 57 6.44 -11.33 -8.88
N ARG A 58 7.25 -12.29 -8.49
CA ARG A 58 7.89 -13.23 -9.40
C ARG A 58 6.85 -14.16 -10.05
N GLU A 59 7.08 -14.49 -11.31
CA GLU A 59 6.20 -15.41 -12.04
C GLU A 59 6.05 -16.76 -11.34
N SER A 60 7.14 -17.31 -10.81
CA SER A 60 7.15 -18.56 -10.05
C SER A 60 6.26 -18.50 -8.81
N GLU A 61 6.33 -17.40 -8.05
CA GLU A 61 5.55 -17.22 -6.82
C GLU A 61 4.07 -16.95 -7.11
N LEU A 62 3.79 -16.12 -8.12
CA LEU A 62 2.40 -15.88 -8.54
C LEU A 62 1.73 -17.19 -8.98
N ASN A 63 2.45 -18.02 -9.72
CA ASN A 63 1.96 -19.32 -10.15
C ASN A 63 1.64 -20.24 -8.95
N LYS A 64 2.49 -20.29 -7.92
CA LYS A 64 2.20 -21.04 -6.69
C LYS A 64 0.93 -20.56 -6.00
N ILE A 65 0.81 -19.24 -5.80
CA ILE A 65 -0.33 -18.62 -5.13
C ILE A 65 -1.62 -18.88 -5.92
N THR A 66 -1.57 -18.72 -7.24
CA THR A 66 -2.75 -18.91 -8.11
C THR A 66 -3.21 -20.37 -8.25
N LEU A 67 -2.40 -21.36 -7.87
CA LEU A 67 -2.82 -22.77 -7.82
C LEU A 67 -3.94 -22.99 -6.79
N PHE A 68 -3.98 -22.19 -5.74
CA PHE A 68 -4.96 -22.29 -4.65
C PHE A 68 -6.12 -21.31 -4.78
N MET A 69 -6.21 -20.61 -5.92
CA MET A 69 -7.31 -19.69 -6.22
C MET A 69 -8.35 -20.38 -7.11
N ASP A 70 -9.62 -20.05 -6.90
CA ASP A 70 -10.67 -20.40 -7.86
C ASP A 70 -10.47 -19.62 -9.17
N LYS A 71 -11.11 -20.10 -10.25
CA LYS A 71 -10.94 -19.54 -11.59
C LYS A 71 -11.25 -18.03 -11.65
N SER A 72 -12.34 -17.61 -10.99
CA SER A 72 -12.75 -16.20 -10.98
C SER A 72 -11.73 -15.31 -10.29
N SER A 73 -11.18 -15.75 -9.15
CA SER A 73 -10.14 -15.02 -8.40
C SER A 73 -8.84 -14.95 -9.18
N LYS A 74 -8.46 -16.06 -9.85
CA LYS A 74 -7.28 -16.11 -10.71
C LYS A 74 -7.38 -15.15 -11.88
N ASP A 75 -8.52 -15.11 -12.58
CA ASP A 75 -8.74 -14.20 -13.69
C ASP A 75 -8.67 -12.74 -13.21
N LYS A 76 -9.32 -12.40 -12.08
CA LYS A 76 -9.21 -11.06 -11.46
C LYS A 76 -7.77 -10.67 -11.16
N VAL A 77 -6.97 -11.57 -10.60
CA VAL A 77 -5.55 -11.31 -10.30
C VAL A 77 -4.79 -11.03 -11.59
N LEU A 78 -4.90 -11.91 -12.59
CA LEU A 78 -4.16 -11.77 -13.84
C LEU A 78 -4.54 -10.52 -14.64
N ASP A 79 -5.81 -10.09 -14.60
CA ASP A 79 -6.30 -8.88 -15.25
C ASP A 79 -5.69 -7.60 -14.63
N ASN A 80 -5.33 -7.65 -13.36
CA ASN A 80 -4.76 -6.52 -12.63
C ASN A 80 -3.22 -6.53 -12.54
N TYR A 81 -2.57 -7.50 -13.20
CA TYR A 81 -1.12 -7.58 -13.28
C TYR A 81 -0.63 -7.55 -14.71
N THR A 82 0.47 -6.90 -14.94
CA THR A 82 1.15 -6.84 -16.24
C THR A 82 2.41 -7.68 -16.20
N LEU A 83 2.55 -8.62 -17.13
CA LEU A 83 3.75 -9.44 -17.26
C LEU A 83 4.90 -8.63 -17.82
N LEU A 84 5.99 -8.53 -17.07
CA LEU A 84 7.27 -8.01 -17.52
C LEU A 84 8.18 -9.18 -17.89
N ASN A 85 8.46 -9.33 -19.17
CA ASN A 85 9.28 -10.43 -19.65
C ASN A 85 10.76 -10.21 -19.29
N LYS A 86 11.46 -11.30 -18.97
CA LYS A 86 12.91 -11.32 -18.80
C LYS A 86 13.68 -10.68 -19.98
N LYS A 87 13.12 -10.73 -21.19
CA LYS A 87 13.70 -10.12 -22.40
C LYS A 87 13.80 -8.60 -22.32
N ASP A 88 12.95 -7.97 -21.52
CA ASP A 88 12.90 -6.52 -21.34
C ASP A 88 13.83 -6.02 -20.23
N TYR A 89 14.67 -6.90 -19.66
CA TYR A 89 15.58 -6.58 -18.55
C TYR A 89 16.40 -5.31 -18.80
N VAL A 90 16.94 -5.13 -20.01
CA VAL A 90 17.78 -3.96 -20.34
C VAL A 90 17.01 -2.64 -20.14
N LYS A 91 15.71 -2.65 -20.40
CA LYS A 91 14.83 -1.48 -20.25
C LYS A 91 14.48 -1.17 -18.78
N TYR A 92 14.37 -2.22 -17.97
CA TYR A 92 13.85 -2.12 -16.60
C TYR A 92 14.88 -2.42 -15.51
N LYS A 93 16.18 -2.63 -15.87
CA LYS A 93 17.25 -3.05 -14.94
C LYS A 93 17.40 -2.18 -13.70
N ASP A 94 17.19 -0.86 -13.84
CA ASP A 94 17.37 0.10 -12.76
C ASP A 94 16.17 0.08 -11.80
N LYS A 95 14.98 -0.32 -12.29
CA LYS A 95 13.76 -0.41 -11.50
C LYS A 95 13.53 -1.82 -10.95
N TYR A 96 13.84 -2.85 -11.75
CA TYR A 96 13.57 -4.26 -11.42
C TYR A 96 14.79 -5.14 -11.71
N PRO A 97 15.83 -5.12 -10.89
CA PRO A 97 17.03 -5.96 -11.07
C PRO A 97 16.73 -7.46 -11.09
N GLY A 98 15.71 -7.92 -10.37
CA GLY A 98 15.27 -9.33 -10.36
C GLY A 98 14.70 -9.84 -11.69
N LEU A 99 14.36 -8.95 -12.63
CA LEU A 99 13.93 -9.34 -13.98
C LEU A 99 15.04 -10.04 -14.77
N LYS A 100 16.29 -9.97 -14.30
CA LYS A 100 17.41 -10.73 -14.85
C LYS A 100 17.22 -12.24 -14.65
N ASP A 101 16.66 -12.65 -13.53
CA ASP A 101 16.57 -14.05 -13.13
C ASP A 101 15.31 -14.72 -13.70
N GLU A 102 14.17 -14.04 -13.57
CA GLU A 102 12.87 -14.54 -14.06
C GLU A 102 11.94 -13.38 -14.46
N SER A 103 10.82 -13.70 -15.15
CA SER A 103 9.78 -12.75 -15.47
C SER A 103 9.08 -12.30 -14.19
N LEU A 104 8.60 -11.05 -14.18
CA LEU A 104 7.90 -10.43 -13.05
C LEU A 104 6.51 -10.01 -13.47
N TYR A 105 5.60 -9.98 -12.52
CA TYR A 105 4.28 -9.37 -12.67
C TYR A 105 4.24 -8.07 -11.87
N GLU A 106 3.94 -6.95 -12.54
CA GLU A 106 3.75 -5.63 -11.93
C GLU A 106 2.26 -5.35 -11.78
N LEU A 107 1.83 -4.91 -10.60
CA LEU A 107 0.45 -4.49 -10.35
C LEU A 107 0.16 -3.21 -11.18
N ASN A 108 -0.90 -3.26 -12.00
CA ASN A 108 -1.24 -2.16 -12.91
C ASN A 108 -2.38 -1.26 -12.40
N THR A 109 -3.02 -1.63 -11.28
CA THR A 109 -4.09 -0.83 -10.68
C THR A 109 -3.62 -0.04 -9.46
N LYS A 110 -4.23 1.13 -9.26
CA LYS A 110 -4.09 1.97 -8.06
C LYS A 110 -5.45 2.25 -7.41
N ASP A 111 -6.50 1.65 -7.94
CA ASP A 111 -7.84 1.77 -7.40
C ASP A 111 -7.93 1.04 -6.07
N LYS A 112 -8.36 1.76 -5.04
CA LYS A 112 -8.36 1.25 -3.67
C LYS A 112 -9.33 0.09 -3.51
N ASP A 113 -10.53 0.19 -4.09
CA ASP A 113 -11.56 -0.85 -3.97
C ASP A 113 -11.08 -2.15 -4.63
N THR A 114 -10.42 -2.04 -5.79
CA THR A 114 -9.81 -3.18 -6.47
C THR A 114 -8.67 -3.79 -5.66
N ILE A 115 -7.82 -2.96 -5.02
CA ILE A 115 -6.73 -3.44 -4.17
C ILE A 115 -7.29 -4.14 -2.93
N ASP A 116 -8.35 -3.63 -2.32
CA ASP A 116 -8.99 -4.25 -1.15
C ASP A 116 -9.60 -5.62 -1.51
N ASP A 117 -10.23 -5.74 -2.66
CA ASP A 117 -10.72 -7.03 -3.19
C ASP A 117 -9.56 -8.03 -3.40
N LEU A 118 -8.48 -7.57 -4.03
CA LEU A 118 -7.29 -8.38 -4.26
C LEU A 118 -6.59 -8.78 -2.95
N ASN A 119 -6.58 -7.91 -1.93
CA ASN A 119 -6.05 -8.22 -0.60
C ASN A 119 -6.73 -9.44 0.04
N VAL A 120 -8.05 -9.54 -0.10
CA VAL A 120 -8.80 -10.69 0.42
C VAL A 120 -8.42 -11.98 -0.33
N ILE A 121 -8.27 -11.90 -1.66
CA ILE A 121 -7.91 -13.05 -2.51
C ILE A 121 -6.49 -13.52 -2.19
N PHE A 122 -5.51 -12.59 -2.20
CA PHE A 122 -4.10 -12.89 -1.91
C PHE A 122 -3.92 -13.39 -0.48
N GLY A 123 -4.56 -12.75 0.51
CA GLY A 123 -4.44 -13.15 1.91
C GLY A 123 -4.88 -14.60 2.14
N LYS A 124 -5.99 -15.04 1.56
CA LYS A 124 -6.45 -16.43 1.64
C LYS A 124 -5.46 -17.40 0.99
N ALA A 125 -4.99 -17.09 -0.21
CA ALA A 125 -4.10 -17.96 -0.96
C ALA A 125 -2.71 -18.07 -0.31
N ILE A 126 -2.15 -16.96 0.18
CA ILE A 126 -0.88 -16.94 0.92
C ILE A 126 -0.97 -17.80 2.19
N LEU A 127 -2.05 -17.69 2.96
CA LEU A 127 -2.25 -18.51 4.16
C LEU A 127 -2.26 -20.02 3.84
N ILE A 128 -2.85 -20.41 2.71
CA ILE A 128 -2.88 -21.82 2.30
C ILE A 128 -1.47 -22.27 1.90
N VAL A 129 -0.77 -21.48 1.07
CA VAL A 129 0.60 -21.81 0.63
C VAL A 129 1.54 -21.95 1.81
N SER A 130 1.54 -20.97 2.73
CA SER A 130 2.41 -20.99 3.92
C SER A 130 2.11 -22.16 4.85
N GLY A 131 0.83 -22.52 5.02
CA GLY A 131 0.42 -23.67 5.81
C GLY A 131 0.90 -25.01 5.21
N LEU A 132 1.04 -25.08 3.89
CA LEU A 132 1.52 -26.27 3.19
C LEU A 132 3.05 -26.38 3.16
N GLU A 133 3.77 -25.26 3.12
CA GLU A 133 5.23 -25.22 3.14
C GLU A 133 5.82 -25.54 4.53
N GLY A 134 4.97 -25.68 5.55
CA GLY A 134 5.36 -26.17 6.88
C GLY A 134 6.10 -25.15 7.75
N ASP A 135 6.25 -23.94 7.28
CA ASP A 135 6.74 -22.84 8.08
C ASP A 135 5.64 -22.33 9.00
N THR A 136 5.93 -22.31 10.30
CA THR A 136 5.05 -21.72 11.29
C THR A 136 4.99 -20.22 10.97
N PHE A 137 3.99 -19.84 10.21
CA PHE A 137 3.83 -18.47 9.70
C PHE A 137 3.43 -17.52 10.82
N LEU A 138 4.41 -17.08 11.56
CA LEU A 138 4.46 -15.70 12.03
C LEU A 138 5.38 -14.99 11.04
N PRO A 139 4.89 -14.05 10.21
CA PRO A 139 5.78 -13.29 9.36
C PRO A 139 6.79 -12.59 10.27
N SER A 140 8.03 -13.08 10.29
CA SER A 140 9.11 -12.23 10.73
C SER A 140 9.13 -11.10 9.70
N ASN A 141 9.14 -9.86 10.18
CA ASN A 141 9.15 -8.66 9.34
C ASN A 141 10.20 -8.72 8.20
N ASP A 142 11.21 -9.58 8.34
CA ASP A 142 12.32 -9.74 7.42
C ASP A 142 11.98 -10.63 6.21
N GLU A 143 11.06 -11.59 6.33
CA GLU A 143 10.74 -12.49 5.21
C GLU A 143 9.66 -11.93 4.28
N PHE A 144 8.67 -11.22 4.82
CA PHE A 144 7.65 -10.59 3.97
C PHE A 144 8.24 -9.42 3.18
N THR A 145 9.20 -8.68 3.76
CA THR A 145 10.01 -7.69 3.03
C THR A 145 10.95 -8.36 2.04
N SER A 146 11.42 -9.59 2.28
CA SER A 146 12.27 -10.29 1.32
C SER A 146 11.50 -10.73 0.06
N PHE A 147 10.19 -10.95 0.16
CA PHE A 147 9.31 -11.15 -0.99
C PHE A 147 9.16 -9.89 -1.86
N THR A 148 9.24 -8.71 -1.24
CA THR A 148 9.06 -7.43 -1.95
C THR A 148 10.37 -6.72 -2.28
N TYR A 149 11.47 -6.93 -1.54
CA TYR A 149 12.72 -6.14 -1.66
C TYR A 149 13.98 -6.95 -1.99
N LYS A 150 13.94 -8.28 -2.14
CA LYS A 150 15.00 -9.02 -2.83
C LYS A 150 14.79 -8.95 -4.35
N LEU A 151 14.55 -7.75 -4.80
CA LEU A 151 14.60 -7.35 -6.20
C LEU A 151 15.98 -6.80 -6.51
#